data_1f285ca7ee1ce3ca6c5c7a5328249237
#
_entry.id   1f285ca7ee1ce3ca6c5c7a5328249237
#
_cell.length_a   1.000
_cell.length_b   1.000
_cell.length_c   1.000
_cell.angle_alpha   90.00
_cell.angle_beta   90.00
_cell.angle_gamma   90.00
#
_symmetry.space_group_name_H-M   'P 1'
#
loop_
_entity.id
_entity.type
_entity.pdbx_description
1 polymer ?
#
loop_
_entity_poly.entity_id
_entity_poly.type
_entity_poly.pdbx_seq_one_letter_code
_entity_poly.pdbx_strand_id
1 'polypeptide(L)'
;MQPKNTTHKHQRSLANYCRTGEYTPIPGVKEKNVGRYRQLIFNNVKGSLESAYPLTHNVLAQEEWEELTQEFFSSHKCQSPMVWQMPKELYEYVLETNYKLADKYPFLIDLLLFEWKEVEVYMMEDIEPYPFTEKRINDAGLVLNPEIQVLSLEYPVHLKNAKDITKKDKGHYFVSLHRESETGRILFTNMHYPHVQVIEKLAQEPVNFEELLKIFLQYAPEQEAREALQQFINASLNSKLLLGQAIINSSSIN
;
A
#
# COMPACT_ATOMS: atom_id res chain seq x y z
N MET A 1 -14.24 -1.39 -44.91
CA MET A 1 -13.76 -0.72 -43.67
C MET A 1 -14.92 -0.70 -42.70
N GLN A 2 -14.96 -1.53 -41.61
CA GLN A 2 -15.78 -1.42 -40.39
C GLN A 2 -15.88 -2.72 -39.55
N PRO A 3 -14.79 -3.49 -39.28
CA PRO A 3 -14.87 -4.55 -38.27
C PRO A 3 -14.60 -4.06 -36.85
N LYS A 4 -13.75 -3.02 -36.64
CA LYS A 4 -13.34 -2.56 -35.30
C LYS A 4 -14.49 -2.06 -34.43
N ASN A 5 -15.46 -1.35 -34.98
CA ASN A 5 -16.57 -0.75 -34.21
C ASN A 5 -17.54 -1.79 -33.66
N THR A 6 -17.76 -2.89 -34.41
CA THR A 6 -18.69 -3.96 -34.01
C THR A 6 -18.11 -4.83 -32.89
N THR A 7 -16.81 -5.17 -32.97
CA THR A 7 -16.10 -5.94 -31.94
C THR A 7 -16.09 -5.20 -30.60
N HIS A 8 -15.74 -3.91 -30.58
CA HIS A 8 -15.76 -3.08 -29.38
C HIS A 8 -17.17 -2.97 -28.75
N LYS A 9 -18.23 -2.91 -29.60
CA LYS A 9 -19.59 -2.91 -29.12
C LYS A 9 -19.93 -4.24 -28.41
N HIS A 10 -19.57 -5.36 -28.99
CA HIS A 10 -19.80 -6.68 -28.38
C HIS A 10 -18.99 -6.87 -27.09
N GLN A 11 -17.74 -6.45 -27.08
CA GLN A 11 -16.91 -6.47 -25.85
C GLN A 11 -17.51 -5.61 -24.72
N ARG A 12 -17.99 -4.40 -25.04
CA ARG A 12 -18.68 -3.53 -24.08
C ARG A 12 -19.96 -4.15 -23.55
N SER A 13 -20.77 -4.78 -24.44
CA SER A 13 -22.01 -5.46 -24.03
C SER A 13 -21.71 -6.63 -23.10
N LEU A 14 -20.67 -7.43 -23.39
CA LEU A 14 -20.25 -8.54 -22.55
C LEU A 14 -19.71 -8.04 -21.18
N ALA A 15 -18.88 -7.02 -21.18
CA ALA A 15 -18.35 -6.42 -19.95
C ALA A 15 -19.48 -5.83 -19.09
N ASN A 16 -20.48 -5.17 -19.71
CA ASN A 16 -21.64 -4.68 -18.99
C ASN A 16 -22.45 -5.82 -18.38
N TYR A 17 -22.72 -6.88 -19.17
CA TYR A 17 -23.40 -8.06 -18.66
C TYR A 17 -22.65 -8.70 -17.47
N CYS A 18 -21.34 -8.85 -17.57
CA CYS A 18 -20.56 -9.41 -16.47
C CYS A 18 -20.76 -8.63 -15.16
N ARG A 19 -20.85 -7.30 -15.22
CA ARG A 19 -21.06 -6.44 -14.05
C ARG A 19 -22.51 -6.44 -13.58
N THR A 20 -23.44 -6.07 -14.45
CA THR A 20 -24.84 -5.77 -14.08
C THR A 20 -25.77 -6.98 -14.13
N GLY A 21 -25.43 -8.01 -14.91
CA GLY A 21 -26.32 -9.13 -15.21
C GLY A 21 -27.34 -8.81 -16.32
N GLU A 22 -27.33 -7.58 -16.87
CA GLU A 22 -28.25 -7.18 -17.95
C GLU A 22 -27.75 -7.70 -19.29
N TYR A 23 -28.39 -8.75 -19.79
CA TYR A 23 -27.99 -9.42 -21.03
C TYR A 23 -28.47 -8.68 -22.27
N THR A 24 -27.54 -8.34 -23.15
CA THR A 24 -27.84 -7.92 -24.52
C THR A 24 -27.34 -9.01 -25.48
N PRO A 25 -28.16 -9.54 -26.39
CA PRO A 25 -27.77 -10.59 -27.31
C PRO A 25 -26.52 -10.22 -28.12
N ILE A 26 -25.54 -11.12 -28.09
CA ILE A 26 -24.30 -10.98 -28.85
C ILE A 26 -24.28 -12.06 -29.95
N PRO A 27 -24.15 -11.69 -31.22
CA PRO A 27 -24.13 -12.66 -32.32
C PRO A 27 -23.07 -13.76 -32.12
N GLY A 28 -23.50 -15.02 -32.27
CA GLY A 28 -22.63 -16.18 -32.11
C GLY A 28 -22.39 -16.64 -30.67
N VAL A 29 -22.91 -15.93 -29.67
CA VAL A 29 -22.77 -16.29 -28.25
C VAL A 29 -24.06 -16.93 -27.74
N LYS A 30 -23.93 -18.12 -27.11
CA LYS A 30 -25.08 -18.80 -26.48
C LYS A 30 -25.29 -18.23 -25.06
N GLU A 31 -26.48 -17.71 -24.79
CA GLU A 31 -26.84 -17.08 -23.49
C GLU A 31 -26.47 -17.95 -22.29
N LYS A 32 -26.75 -19.26 -22.33
CA LYS A 32 -26.40 -20.18 -21.25
C LYS A 32 -24.91 -20.21 -20.87
N ASN A 33 -24.03 -19.83 -21.81
CA ASN A 33 -22.57 -19.80 -21.56
C ASN A 33 -22.13 -18.46 -20.96
N VAL A 34 -22.90 -17.39 -21.19
CA VAL A 34 -22.55 -16.04 -20.72
C VAL A 34 -22.69 -15.94 -19.19
N GLY A 35 -23.71 -16.60 -18.61
CA GLY A 35 -23.85 -16.69 -17.16
C GLY A 35 -22.66 -17.36 -16.47
N ARG A 36 -22.13 -18.45 -17.06
CA ARG A 36 -20.93 -19.12 -16.55
C ARG A 36 -19.70 -18.23 -16.67
N TYR A 37 -19.59 -17.48 -17.76
CA TYR A 37 -18.50 -16.54 -17.96
C TYR A 37 -18.53 -15.39 -16.93
N ARG A 38 -19.73 -14.84 -16.69
CA ARG A 38 -19.91 -13.83 -15.61
C ARG A 38 -19.45 -14.35 -14.25
N GLN A 39 -19.84 -15.58 -13.90
CA GLN A 39 -19.44 -16.19 -12.64
C GLN A 39 -17.92 -16.39 -12.56
N LEU A 40 -17.31 -16.81 -13.67
CA LEU A 40 -15.84 -16.99 -13.74
C LEU A 40 -15.11 -15.66 -13.50
N ILE A 41 -15.56 -14.59 -14.18
CA ILE A 41 -14.95 -13.26 -14.01
C ILE A 41 -15.12 -12.76 -12.57
N PHE A 42 -16.33 -12.90 -12.01
CA PHE A 42 -16.56 -12.50 -10.61
C PHE A 42 -15.69 -13.29 -9.64
N ASN A 43 -15.57 -14.60 -9.81
CA ASN A 43 -14.72 -15.44 -8.94
C ASN A 43 -13.24 -15.04 -9.04
N ASN A 44 -12.75 -14.67 -10.23
CA ASN A 44 -11.39 -14.18 -10.41
C ASN A 44 -11.17 -12.85 -9.70
N VAL A 45 -12.12 -11.90 -9.82
CA VAL A 45 -12.09 -10.62 -9.10
C VAL A 45 -12.08 -10.86 -7.60
N LYS A 46 -13.04 -11.65 -7.10
CA LYS A 46 -13.15 -11.99 -5.68
C LYS A 46 -11.87 -12.63 -5.16
N GLY A 47 -11.33 -13.63 -5.84
CA GLY A 47 -10.09 -14.32 -5.44
C GLY A 47 -8.86 -13.39 -5.44
N SER A 48 -8.78 -12.45 -6.38
CA SER A 48 -7.71 -11.45 -6.39
C SER A 48 -7.82 -10.49 -5.20
N LEU A 49 -9.03 -10.08 -4.85
CA LEU A 49 -9.28 -9.23 -3.68
C LEU A 49 -9.02 -9.97 -2.37
N GLU A 50 -9.43 -11.24 -2.25
CA GLU A 50 -9.14 -12.09 -1.08
C GLU A 50 -7.63 -12.27 -0.87
N SER A 51 -6.87 -12.39 -1.96
CA SER A 51 -5.41 -12.50 -1.90
C SER A 51 -4.73 -11.19 -1.48
N ALA A 52 -5.29 -10.06 -1.85
CA ALA A 52 -4.74 -8.74 -1.53
C ALA A 52 -5.18 -8.21 -0.15
N TYR A 53 -6.31 -8.71 0.36
CA TYR A 53 -6.95 -8.27 1.59
C TYR A 53 -7.18 -9.39 2.60
N PRO A 54 -6.15 -10.20 2.94
CA PRO A 54 -6.34 -11.36 3.83
C PRO A 54 -6.78 -10.96 5.25
N LEU A 55 -6.31 -9.82 5.78
CA LEU A 55 -6.71 -9.36 7.11
C LEU A 55 -8.15 -8.85 7.11
N THR A 56 -8.50 -8.03 6.14
CA THR A 56 -9.86 -7.52 5.95
C THR A 56 -10.84 -8.68 5.75
N HIS A 57 -10.53 -9.64 4.87
CA HIS A 57 -11.35 -10.82 4.64
C HIS A 57 -11.54 -11.67 5.90
N ASN A 58 -10.52 -11.76 6.77
CA ASN A 58 -10.62 -12.51 8.04
C ASN A 58 -11.43 -11.77 9.13
N VAL A 59 -11.55 -10.46 9.04
CA VAL A 59 -12.29 -9.62 10.01
C VAL A 59 -13.77 -9.54 9.69
N LEU A 60 -14.11 -9.37 8.42
CA LEU A 60 -15.49 -9.27 7.98
C LEU A 60 -16.19 -10.63 8.08
N ALA A 61 -17.50 -10.64 8.35
CA ALA A 61 -18.29 -11.84 8.17
C ALA A 61 -18.31 -12.21 6.67
N GLN A 62 -18.46 -13.50 6.37
CA GLN A 62 -18.43 -13.97 4.98
C GLN A 62 -19.47 -13.26 4.10
N GLU A 63 -20.66 -13.08 4.63
CA GLU A 63 -21.75 -12.39 3.93
C GLU A 63 -21.42 -10.92 3.66
N GLU A 64 -20.74 -10.25 4.58
CA GLU A 64 -20.32 -8.85 4.44
C GLU A 64 -19.23 -8.69 3.36
N TRP A 65 -18.28 -9.62 3.34
CA TRP A 65 -17.25 -9.65 2.30
C TRP A 65 -17.84 -9.94 0.91
N GLU A 66 -18.77 -10.89 0.83
CA GLU A 66 -19.45 -11.22 -0.42
C GLU A 66 -20.30 -10.06 -0.93
N GLU A 67 -21.03 -9.39 -0.04
CA GLU A 67 -21.81 -8.21 -0.39
C GLU A 67 -20.92 -7.06 -0.89
N LEU A 68 -19.85 -6.73 -0.15
CA LEU A 68 -18.90 -5.68 -0.54
C LEU A 68 -18.28 -5.96 -1.91
N THR A 69 -17.77 -7.17 -2.13
CA THR A 69 -17.12 -7.53 -3.39
C THR A 69 -18.10 -7.59 -4.55
N GLN A 70 -19.35 -8.03 -4.32
CA GLN A 70 -20.40 -8.04 -5.33
C GLN A 70 -20.87 -6.62 -5.70
N GLU A 71 -21.05 -5.75 -4.71
CA GLU A 71 -21.45 -4.36 -4.94
C GLU A 71 -20.34 -3.60 -5.67
N PHE A 72 -19.08 -3.75 -5.25
CA PHE A 72 -17.91 -3.20 -5.95
C PHE A 72 -17.89 -3.68 -7.41
N PHE A 73 -17.94 -4.99 -7.65
CA PHE A 73 -17.89 -5.56 -9.00
C PHE A 73 -19.02 -5.04 -9.91
N SER A 74 -20.22 -4.84 -9.38
CA SER A 74 -21.39 -4.43 -10.18
C SER A 74 -21.43 -2.93 -10.43
N SER A 75 -21.05 -2.12 -9.46
CA SER A 75 -21.20 -0.65 -9.51
C SER A 75 -19.93 0.08 -9.96
N HIS A 76 -18.76 -0.39 -9.51
CA HIS A 76 -17.49 0.25 -9.85
C HIS A 76 -17.02 -0.15 -11.25
N LYS A 77 -16.54 0.84 -12.01
CA LYS A 77 -15.94 0.63 -13.33
C LYS A 77 -14.43 0.66 -13.15
N CYS A 78 -13.82 -0.50 -13.01
CA CYS A 78 -12.37 -0.58 -12.92
C CYS A 78 -11.70 0.22 -14.04
N GLN A 79 -10.81 1.12 -13.67
CA GLN A 79 -10.14 2.06 -14.58
C GLN A 79 -8.81 1.50 -15.05
N SER A 80 -8.13 0.76 -14.19
CA SER A 80 -6.82 0.22 -14.51
C SER A 80 -6.92 -1.06 -15.34
N PRO A 81 -6.11 -1.19 -16.41
CA PRO A 81 -5.93 -2.46 -17.10
C PRO A 81 -5.10 -3.47 -16.31
N MET A 82 -4.46 -3.04 -15.23
CA MET A 82 -3.58 -3.85 -14.40
C MET A 82 -4.36 -4.48 -13.24
N VAL A 83 -4.52 -5.80 -13.26
CA VAL A 83 -5.30 -6.53 -12.25
C VAL A 83 -4.79 -6.30 -10.83
N TRP A 84 -3.49 -6.14 -10.64
CA TRP A 84 -2.89 -5.89 -9.33
C TRP A 84 -3.26 -4.51 -8.72
N GLN A 85 -3.80 -3.58 -9.52
CA GLN A 85 -4.31 -2.30 -9.04
C GLN A 85 -5.79 -2.35 -8.60
N MET A 86 -6.48 -3.43 -8.86
CA MET A 86 -7.88 -3.60 -8.44
C MET A 86 -8.08 -3.48 -6.92
N PRO A 87 -7.17 -3.92 -6.05
CA PRO A 87 -7.25 -3.64 -4.63
C PRO A 87 -7.31 -2.13 -4.32
N LYS A 88 -6.47 -1.32 -4.97
CA LYS A 88 -6.54 0.14 -4.84
C LYS A 88 -7.95 0.67 -5.12
N GLU A 89 -8.55 0.20 -6.20
CA GLU A 89 -9.87 0.63 -6.59
C GLU A 89 -10.96 0.20 -5.60
N LEU A 90 -10.81 -0.95 -4.93
CA LEU A 90 -11.71 -1.35 -3.84
C LEU A 90 -11.56 -0.43 -2.61
N TYR A 91 -10.32 -0.11 -2.21
CA TYR A 91 -10.06 0.86 -1.13
C TYR A 91 -10.70 2.22 -1.44
N GLU A 92 -10.45 2.75 -2.64
CA GLU A 92 -11.01 4.02 -3.11
C GLU A 92 -12.56 3.97 -3.14
N TYR A 93 -13.14 2.89 -3.62
CA TYR A 93 -14.59 2.67 -3.63
C TYR A 93 -15.20 2.72 -2.22
N VAL A 94 -14.59 2.04 -1.25
CA VAL A 94 -15.07 2.04 0.14
C VAL A 94 -14.98 3.45 0.74
N LEU A 95 -13.89 4.16 0.46
CA LEU A 95 -13.67 5.52 0.94
C LEU A 95 -14.65 6.53 0.33
N GLU A 96 -14.78 6.54 -1.00
CA GLU A 96 -15.59 7.52 -1.73
C GLU A 96 -17.10 7.33 -1.51
N THR A 97 -17.54 6.09 -1.35
CA THR A 97 -18.96 5.79 -1.11
C THR A 97 -19.37 5.88 0.35
N ASN A 98 -18.42 6.14 1.28
CA ASN A 98 -18.63 6.00 2.73
C ASN A 98 -19.34 4.67 3.03
N TYR A 99 -18.76 3.58 2.54
CA TYR A 99 -19.40 2.28 2.54
C TYR A 99 -19.84 1.86 3.95
N LYS A 100 -21.05 1.37 4.08
CA LYS A 100 -21.76 1.07 5.36
C LYS A 100 -20.93 0.25 6.38
N LEU A 101 -20.00 -0.58 5.93
CA LEU A 101 -19.15 -1.36 6.82
C LEU A 101 -18.15 -0.50 7.61
N ALA A 102 -17.81 0.71 7.15
CA ALA A 102 -16.94 1.62 7.89
C ALA A 102 -17.60 2.13 9.20
N ASP A 103 -18.93 2.18 9.27
CA ASP A 103 -19.63 2.52 10.52
C ASP A 103 -19.52 1.39 11.57
N LYS A 104 -19.57 0.14 11.10
CA LYS A 104 -19.43 -1.05 11.94
C LYS A 104 -17.98 -1.33 12.33
N TYR A 105 -17.06 -1.18 11.40
CA TYR A 105 -15.62 -1.41 11.54
C TYR A 105 -14.88 -0.08 11.33
N PRO A 106 -14.73 0.75 12.36
CA PRO A 106 -14.20 2.12 12.22
C PRO A 106 -12.75 2.17 11.72
N PHE A 107 -12.04 1.06 11.79
CA PHE A 107 -10.66 0.89 11.29
C PHE A 107 -10.59 0.33 9.86
N LEU A 108 -11.73 0.07 9.22
CA LEU A 108 -11.76 -0.63 7.93
C LEU A 108 -11.00 0.11 6.83
N ILE A 109 -11.13 1.44 6.79
CA ILE A 109 -10.44 2.27 5.79
C ILE A 109 -8.92 2.18 5.99
N ASP A 110 -8.43 2.25 7.23
CA ASP A 110 -7.01 2.12 7.55
C ASP A 110 -6.49 0.72 7.25
N LEU A 111 -7.29 -0.31 7.51
CA LEU A 111 -6.91 -1.70 7.22
C LEU A 111 -6.79 -1.93 5.72
N LEU A 112 -7.76 -1.49 4.94
CA LEU A 112 -7.71 -1.57 3.47
C LEU A 112 -6.53 -0.76 2.91
N LEU A 113 -6.29 0.44 3.45
CA LEU A 113 -5.13 1.25 3.04
C LEU A 113 -3.81 0.53 3.32
N PHE A 114 -3.66 -0.05 4.51
CA PHE A 114 -2.47 -0.75 4.93
C PHE A 114 -2.17 -1.96 4.03
N GLU A 115 -3.16 -2.83 3.80
CA GLU A 115 -3.01 -4.02 2.93
C GLU A 115 -2.80 -3.62 1.47
N TRP A 116 -3.49 -2.58 0.97
CA TRP A 116 -3.25 -2.07 -0.37
C TRP A 116 -1.80 -1.56 -0.54
N LYS A 117 -1.30 -0.81 0.44
CA LYS A 117 0.06 -0.25 0.38
C LYS A 117 1.14 -1.32 0.42
N GLU A 118 0.89 -2.46 1.06
CA GLU A 118 1.76 -3.63 0.97
C GLU A 118 1.86 -4.15 -0.48
N VAL A 119 0.71 -4.29 -1.16
CA VAL A 119 0.67 -4.67 -2.58
C VAL A 119 1.37 -3.63 -3.46
N GLU A 120 1.14 -2.34 -3.22
CA GLU A 120 1.76 -1.26 -4.00
C GLU A 120 3.28 -1.28 -3.88
N VAL A 121 3.82 -1.40 -2.67
CA VAL A 121 5.28 -1.46 -2.44
C VAL A 121 5.88 -2.74 -3.04
N TYR A 122 5.16 -3.87 -2.97
CA TYR A 122 5.60 -5.11 -3.60
C TYR A 122 5.68 -5.00 -5.13
N MET A 123 4.74 -4.30 -5.75
CA MET A 123 4.58 -4.20 -7.20
C MET A 123 5.26 -2.97 -7.83
N MET A 124 5.83 -2.08 -7.00
CA MET A 124 6.52 -0.90 -7.53
C MET A 124 7.77 -1.28 -8.33
N GLU A 125 8.11 -0.47 -9.31
CA GLU A 125 9.34 -0.61 -10.06
C GLU A 125 10.56 -0.46 -9.13
N ASP A 126 11.66 -1.14 -9.48
CA ASP A 126 12.90 -1.01 -8.74
C ASP A 126 13.46 0.40 -8.87
N ILE A 127 13.77 1.02 -7.74
CA ILE A 127 14.31 2.39 -7.67
C ILE A 127 15.77 2.31 -7.25
N GLU A 128 16.66 2.82 -8.09
CA GLU A 128 18.07 2.85 -7.76
C GLU A 128 18.34 3.84 -6.62
N PRO A 129 18.93 3.37 -5.50
CA PRO A 129 19.24 4.22 -4.35
C PRO A 129 20.43 5.15 -4.65
N TYR A 130 20.61 6.16 -3.80
CA TYR A 130 21.88 6.90 -3.75
C TYR A 130 23.05 5.93 -3.58
N PRO A 131 24.24 6.19 -4.20
CA PRO A 131 25.43 5.38 -3.98
C PRO A 131 25.78 5.33 -2.50
N PHE A 132 25.92 4.11 -1.95
CA PHE A 132 26.14 3.90 -0.53
C PHE A 132 27.16 2.80 -0.24
N THR A 133 27.63 2.77 1.00
CA THR A 133 28.43 1.70 1.56
C THR A 133 27.95 1.35 2.96
N GLU A 134 28.04 0.09 3.32
CA GLU A 134 27.78 -0.38 4.70
C GLU A 134 28.96 -0.06 5.65
N LYS A 135 30.10 0.30 5.11
CA LYS A 135 31.27 0.71 5.93
C LYS A 135 31.01 2.08 6.54
N ARG A 136 31.36 2.22 7.83
CA ARG A 136 31.23 3.49 8.53
C ARG A 136 32.16 4.55 7.92
N ILE A 137 31.59 5.66 7.49
CA ILE A 137 32.30 6.87 7.06
C ILE A 137 31.93 7.98 8.05
N ASN A 138 32.91 8.66 8.63
CA ASN A 138 32.64 9.77 9.55
C ASN A 138 31.92 10.89 8.80
N ASP A 139 30.90 11.44 9.45
CA ASP A 139 30.07 12.56 8.97
C ASP A 139 29.35 12.36 7.63
N ALA A 140 29.36 11.14 7.08
CA ALA A 140 28.62 10.85 5.87
C ALA A 140 27.10 10.81 6.13
N GLY A 141 26.32 11.22 5.12
CA GLY A 141 24.87 11.14 5.14
C GLY A 141 24.39 9.69 5.12
N LEU A 142 23.29 9.41 5.80
CA LEU A 142 22.57 8.13 5.75
C LEU A 142 21.73 8.06 4.48
N VAL A 143 21.68 6.91 3.86
CA VAL A 143 20.93 6.65 2.62
C VAL A 143 19.67 5.88 2.98
N LEU A 144 18.52 6.44 2.62
CA LEU A 144 17.21 5.82 2.76
C LEU A 144 16.99 4.80 1.63
N ASN A 145 16.33 3.70 1.95
CA ASN A 145 15.77 2.81 0.94
C ASN A 145 14.69 3.58 0.15
N PRO A 146 14.83 3.76 -1.18
CA PRO A 146 13.87 4.55 -1.96
C PRO A 146 12.52 3.84 -2.14
N GLU A 147 12.47 2.53 -1.94
CA GLU A 147 11.28 1.71 -2.09
C GLU A 147 10.48 1.66 -0.78
N ILE A 148 10.04 2.83 -0.32
CA ILE A 148 9.35 3.05 0.95
C ILE A 148 8.04 3.81 0.75
N GLN A 149 7.07 3.47 1.59
CA GLN A 149 5.85 4.25 1.83
C GLN A 149 5.71 4.51 3.32
N VAL A 150 5.27 5.71 3.70
CA VAL A 150 4.92 6.04 5.08
C VAL A 150 3.43 6.31 5.16
N LEU A 151 2.73 5.63 6.05
CA LEU A 151 1.29 5.78 6.25
C LEU A 151 1.02 6.50 7.58
N SER A 152 0.03 7.40 7.54
CA SER A 152 -0.62 7.95 8.72
C SER A 152 -1.98 7.30 8.86
N LEU A 153 -2.24 6.67 10.00
CA LEU A 153 -3.43 5.87 10.29
C LEU A 153 -4.14 6.42 11.53
N GLU A 154 -5.46 6.32 11.55
CA GLU A 154 -6.25 6.66 12.73
C GLU A 154 -6.36 5.47 13.72
N TYR A 155 -6.14 4.26 13.24
CA TYR A 155 -6.23 3.03 14.04
C TYR A 155 -4.97 2.17 13.93
N PRO A 156 -4.60 1.43 15.00
CA PRO A 156 -3.35 0.68 15.07
C PRO A 156 -3.42 -0.68 14.33
N VAL A 157 -3.83 -0.70 13.06
CA VAL A 157 -4.05 -1.94 12.28
C VAL A 157 -2.78 -2.75 12.06
N HIS A 158 -1.61 -2.13 12.16
CA HIS A 158 -0.31 -2.78 12.07
C HIS A 158 0.25 -3.25 13.43
N LEU A 159 -0.41 -2.91 14.54
CA LEU A 159 0.05 -3.22 15.91
C LEU A 159 -0.85 -4.20 16.65
N LYS A 160 -2.13 -4.25 16.27
CA LYS A 160 -3.15 -5.07 16.92
C LYS A 160 -3.81 -6.00 15.92
N ASN A 161 -4.29 -7.14 16.42
CA ASN A 161 -5.23 -7.93 15.63
C ASN A 161 -6.47 -7.07 15.35
N ALA A 162 -6.88 -7.00 14.10
CA ALA A 162 -7.99 -6.16 13.69
C ALA A 162 -9.32 -6.50 14.40
N LYS A 163 -9.52 -7.77 14.84
CA LYS A 163 -10.68 -8.19 15.64
C LYS A 163 -10.74 -7.57 17.04
N ASP A 164 -9.59 -7.09 17.53
CA ASP A 164 -9.47 -6.50 18.87
C ASP A 164 -9.46 -4.96 18.82
N ILE A 165 -9.54 -4.37 17.63
CA ILE A 165 -9.56 -2.91 17.44
C ILE A 165 -10.98 -2.39 17.67
N THR A 166 -11.08 -1.35 18.49
CA THR A 166 -12.34 -0.70 18.85
C THR A 166 -12.28 0.82 18.61
N LYS A 167 -13.40 1.50 18.68
CA LYS A 167 -13.45 2.98 18.61
C LYS A 167 -12.56 3.70 19.65
N LYS A 168 -12.21 3.02 20.75
CA LYS A 168 -11.34 3.57 21.81
C LYS A 168 -9.87 3.61 21.40
N ASP A 169 -9.50 2.83 20.38
CA ASP A 169 -8.13 2.77 19.88
C ASP A 169 -7.84 3.85 18.84
N LYS A 170 -8.80 4.76 18.58
CA LYS A 170 -8.58 5.87 17.67
C LYS A 170 -7.46 6.77 18.19
N GLY A 171 -6.49 7.06 17.33
CA GLY A 171 -5.29 7.85 17.66
C GLY A 171 -4.59 8.35 16.40
N HIS A 172 -3.29 8.57 16.53
CA HIS A 172 -2.41 8.92 15.41
C HIS A 172 -1.26 7.91 15.37
N TYR A 173 -1.24 7.09 14.36
CA TYR A 173 -0.27 6.02 14.18
C TYR A 173 0.46 6.21 12.87
N PHE A 174 1.76 5.91 12.88
CA PHE A 174 2.59 5.96 11.69
C PHE A 174 3.27 4.61 11.50
N VAL A 175 3.29 4.15 10.27
CA VAL A 175 4.00 2.94 9.87
C VAL A 175 4.70 3.18 8.55
N SER A 176 5.95 2.72 8.42
CA SER A 176 6.60 2.61 7.12
C SER A 176 6.53 1.19 6.61
N LEU A 177 6.34 1.07 5.31
CA LEU A 177 6.46 -0.15 4.54
C LEU A 177 7.62 0.04 3.57
N HIS A 178 8.56 -0.88 3.52
CA HIS A 178 9.64 -0.85 2.53
C HIS A 178 9.94 -2.24 2.00
N ARG A 179 10.42 -2.32 0.77
CA ARG A 179 10.82 -3.56 0.15
C ARG A 179 12.32 -3.81 0.39
N GLU A 180 12.62 -4.96 0.97
CA GLU A 180 13.99 -5.42 1.11
C GLU A 180 14.50 -5.90 -0.26
N SER A 181 15.53 -5.25 -0.78
CA SER A 181 16.02 -5.46 -2.16
C SER A 181 16.53 -6.88 -2.42
N GLU A 182 17.08 -7.57 -1.40
CA GLU A 182 17.65 -8.90 -1.57
C GLU A 182 16.58 -10.00 -1.66
N THR A 183 15.50 -9.87 -0.91
CA THR A 183 14.46 -10.90 -0.78
C THR A 183 13.13 -10.54 -1.42
N GLY A 184 12.93 -9.27 -1.74
CA GLY A 184 11.65 -8.73 -2.20
C GLY A 184 10.57 -8.68 -1.11
N ARG A 185 10.90 -8.96 0.15
CA ARG A 185 9.95 -8.96 1.27
C ARG A 185 9.58 -7.55 1.66
N ILE A 186 8.30 -7.37 1.99
CA ILE A 186 7.84 -6.11 2.57
C ILE A 186 8.04 -6.17 4.09
N LEU A 187 8.75 -5.18 4.61
CA LEU A 187 8.99 -5.02 6.03
C LEU A 187 8.25 -3.79 6.54
N PHE A 188 7.75 -3.89 7.78
CA PHE A 188 6.97 -2.85 8.44
C PHE A 188 7.74 -2.31 9.64
N THR A 189 7.74 -1.00 9.81
CA THR A 189 8.34 -0.36 10.99
C THR A 189 7.33 0.61 11.61
N ASN A 190 6.95 0.34 12.86
CA ASN A 190 6.15 1.28 13.64
C ASN A 190 6.96 2.55 13.91
N MET A 191 6.35 3.70 13.71
CA MET A 191 7.03 4.98 13.79
C MET A 191 6.34 5.95 14.75
N HIS A 192 7.12 6.83 15.34
CA HIS A 192 6.66 8.05 15.98
C HIS A 192 6.93 9.25 15.09
N TYR A 193 6.29 10.37 15.34
CA TYR A 193 6.38 11.54 14.47
C TYR A 193 7.82 12.02 14.18
N PRO A 194 8.77 12.03 15.14
CA PRO A 194 10.17 12.37 14.85
C PRO A 194 10.83 11.45 13.80
N HIS A 195 10.46 10.14 13.80
CA HIS A 195 10.96 9.19 12.81
C HIS A 195 10.42 9.54 11.40
N VAL A 196 9.14 9.92 11.31
CA VAL A 196 8.54 10.35 10.02
C VAL A 196 9.30 11.55 9.46
N GLN A 197 9.59 12.56 10.30
CA GLN A 197 10.36 13.74 9.88
C GLN A 197 11.79 13.38 9.41
N VAL A 198 12.43 12.39 10.06
CA VAL A 198 13.73 11.88 9.62
C VAL A 198 13.61 11.25 8.23
N ILE A 199 12.60 10.40 8.01
CA ILE A 199 12.37 9.77 6.71
C ILE A 199 12.08 10.81 5.63
N GLU A 200 11.21 11.80 5.90
CA GLU A 200 10.91 12.89 4.97
C GLU A 200 12.16 13.68 4.58
N LYS A 201 13.07 13.91 5.52
CA LYS A 201 14.33 14.60 5.25
C LYS A 201 15.29 13.73 4.42
N LEU A 202 15.43 12.46 4.77
CA LEU A 202 16.26 11.49 4.06
C LEU A 202 15.75 11.15 2.66
N ALA A 203 14.44 11.29 2.42
CA ALA A 203 13.85 11.10 1.09
C ALA A 203 14.26 12.18 0.09
N GLN A 204 14.74 13.34 0.57
CA GLN A 204 15.22 14.42 -0.29
C GLN A 204 16.70 14.23 -0.68
N GLU A 205 17.54 13.91 0.31
CA GLU A 205 18.98 13.71 0.14
C GLU A 205 19.57 12.94 1.33
N PRO A 206 20.74 12.31 1.19
CA PRO A 206 21.46 11.74 2.31
C PRO A 206 21.84 12.78 3.36
N VAL A 207 21.55 12.53 4.63
CA VAL A 207 21.74 13.47 5.74
C VAL A 207 22.54 12.82 6.86
N ASN A 208 23.48 13.54 7.45
CA ASN A 208 24.31 13.05 8.55
C ASN A 208 23.57 13.03 9.90
N PHE A 209 24.15 12.32 10.85
CA PHE A 209 23.59 12.12 12.19
C PHE A 209 23.26 13.44 12.91
N GLU A 210 24.17 14.42 12.89
CA GLU A 210 24.02 15.67 13.65
C GLU A 210 22.87 16.55 13.10
N GLU A 211 22.65 16.52 11.77
CA GLU A 211 21.51 17.19 11.16
C GLU A 211 20.17 16.50 11.49
N LEU A 212 20.16 15.17 11.55
CA LEU A 212 18.98 14.41 11.97
C LEU A 212 18.69 14.57 13.45
N LEU A 213 19.72 14.70 14.27
CA LEU A 213 19.59 14.92 15.69
C LEU A 213 18.82 16.22 16.02
N LYS A 214 18.94 17.26 15.21
CA LYS A 214 18.18 18.50 15.37
C LYS A 214 16.66 18.29 15.37
N ILE A 215 16.19 17.25 14.69
CA ILE A 215 14.76 16.88 14.69
C ILE A 215 14.38 16.34 16.07
N PHE A 216 15.12 15.39 16.61
CA PHE A 216 14.84 14.75 17.89
C PHE A 216 14.96 15.72 19.08
N LEU A 217 15.88 16.69 18.98
CA LEU A 217 16.07 17.74 20.01
C LEU A 217 14.83 18.63 20.23
N GLN A 218 13.87 18.62 19.29
CA GLN A 218 12.60 19.31 19.45
C GLN A 218 11.64 18.59 20.42
N TYR A 219 11.90 17.30 20.70
CA TYR A 219 10.99 16.42 21.45
C TYR A 219 11.56 15.88 22.74
N ALA A 220 12.89 15.92 22.93
CA ALA A 220 13.56 15.35 24.09
C ALA A 220 14.88 16.09 24.42
N PRO A 221 15.37 15.99 25.68
CA PRO A 221 16.70 16.44 26.06
C PRO A 221 17.78 15.77 25.22
N GLU A 222 18.94 16.43 25.08
CA GLU A 222 19.98 16.03 24.14
C GLU A 222 20.42 14.55 24.27
N GLN A 223 20.64 14.09 25.49
CA GLN A 223 21.08 12.71 25.69
C GLN A 223 20.04 11.69 25.24
N GLU A 224 18.78 11.89 25.63
CA GLU A 224 17.65 11.02 25.26
C GLU A 224 17.40 11.08 23.74
N ALA A 225 17.46 12.27 23.14
CA ALA A 225 17.32 12.48 21.71
C ALA A 225 18.40 11.74 20.92
N ARG A 226 19.65 11.80 21.37
CA ARG A 226 20.80 11.12 20.74
C ARG A 226 20.67 9.62 20.84
N GLU A 227 20.30 9.09 22.00
CA GLU A 227 20.07 7.65 22.20
C GLU A 227 18.90 7.14 21.34
N ALA A 228 17.79 7.85 21.33
CA ALA A 228 16.61 7.47 20.53
C ALA A 228 16.90 7.46 19.02
N LEU A 229 17.58 8.50 18.52
CA LEU A 229 17.99 8.53 17.11
C LEU A 229 18.97 7.41 16.78
N GLN A 230 19.95 7.13 17.65
CA GLN A 230 20.90 6.03 17.42
C GLN A 230 20.22 4.66 17.39
N GLN A 231 19.24 4.43 18.28
CA GLN A 231 18.45 3.21 18.29
C GLN A 231 17.63 3.07 16.99
N PHE A 232 16.99 4.15 16.56
CA PHE A 232 16.25 4.17 15.31
C PHE A 232 17.15 3.87 14.11
N ILE A 233 18.32 4.51 14.00
CA ILE A 233 19.27 4.25 12.90
C ILE A 233 19.73 2.80 12.91
N ASN A 234 20.12 2.26 14.07
CA ASN A 234 20.56 0.88 14.16
C ASN A 234 19.47 -0.12 13.75
N ALA A 235 18.23 0.09 14.21
CA ALA A 235 17.09 -0.74 13.81
C ALA A 235 16.81 -0.62 12.30
N SER A 236 16.88 0.58 11.75
CA SER A 236 16.66 0.87 10.34
C SER A 236 17.73 0.28 9.42
N LEU A 237 19.00 0.27 9.83
CA LEU A 237 20.09 -0.42 9.11
C LEU A 237 19.88 -1.93 9.11
N ASN A 238 19.48 -2.50 10.25
CA ASN A 238 19.22 -3.94 10.36
C ASN A 238 18.04 -4.40 9.51
N SER A 239 17.00 -3.56 9.37
CA SER A 239 15.83 -3.84 8.53
C SER A 239 15.99 -3.41 7.08
N LYS A 240 17.14 -2.86 6.68
CA LYS A 240 17.37 -2.29 5.35
C LYS A 240 16.40 -1.13 4.98
N LEU A 241 15.79 -0.50 5.96
CA LEU A 241 15.10 0.79 5.81
C LEU A 241 16.12 1.90 5.54
N LEU A 242 17.29 1.85 6.19
CA LEU A 242 18.49 2.59 5.83
C LEU A 242 19.48 1.60 5.21
N LEU A 243 20.05 1.97 4.06
CA LEU A 243 20.94 1.10 3.29
C LEU A 243 22.40 1.20 3.73
N GLY A 244 22.79 2.34 4.29
CA GLY A 244 24.17 2.61 4.70
C GLY A 244 24.49 4.09 4.65
N GLN A 245 25.76 4.40 4.39
CA GLN A 245 26.27 5.77 4.32
C GLN A 245 26.60 6.16 2.88
N ALA A 246 26.26 7.39 2.51
CA ALA A 246 26.47 7.91 1.17
C ALA A 246 27.95 7.93 0.79
N ILE A 247 28.24 7.48 -0.43
CA ILE A 247 29.58 7.62 -1.04
C ILE A 247 29.58 8.98 -1.74
N ILE A 248 30.36 9.92 -1.22
CA ILE A 248 30.61 11.20 -1.89
C ILE A 248 31.56 10.93 -3.06
N ASN A 249 31.03 10.86 -4.28
CA ASN A 249 31.87 10.84 -5.46
C ASN A 249 32.57 12.21 -5.60
N SER A 250 33.87 12.25 -5.44
CA SER A 250 34.73 13.45 -5.57
C SER A 250 34.74 14.07 -6.97
N SER A 251 33.79 13.70 -7.83
CA SER A 251 33.77 14.08 -9.26
C SER A 251 32.89 15.30 -9.58
N SER A 252 32.35 16.02 -8.58
CA SER A 252 31.46 17.17 -8.79
C SER A 252 32.07 18.52 -8.34
N ILE A 253 33.40 18.60 -8.25
CA ILE A 253 34.10 19.86 -8.05
C ILE A 253 35.01 20.07 -9.28
N ASN A 254 34.43 20.56 -10.35
CA ASN A 254 35.16 21.31 -11.39
C ASN A 254 34.21 22.33 -12.02
#